data_f7f1278a0d46f3da467556015f4e9b5d
#
_entry.id   f7f1278a0d46f3da467556015f4e9b5d
#
_cell.length_a   1.000
_cell.length_b   1.000
_cell.length_c   1.000
_cell.angle_alpha   90.00
_cell.angle_beta   90.00
_cell.angle_gamma   90.00
#
_symmetry.space_group_name_H-M   'P 1'
#
loop_
_entity.id
_entity.type
_entity.pdbx_description
1 polymer ?
#
loop_
_entity_poly.entity_id
_entity_poly.type
_entity_poly.pdbx_seq_one_letter_code
_entity_poly.pdbx_strand_id
1 'polypeptide(L)'
;MNTSIDHLIIAVPDLNQASRDFSLLLGRSASWRGSHPDYGTANTLFKLDNTYIELLAASGEGMAADIVNNMLSKRGSCLGGLVFGTEDAEAFITHARQKGLAASDPVPGHGIDEQTGAERSWRNIFWDPAAARGIFSFCIEHDEGSHLPEGDSLADGAISGVDHVVVTTQSAEAATAFYDEQLGIRVALEQDVPQWGGT
;
A
#
# COMPACT_ATOMS: atom_id res chain seq x y z
N MET A 1 -4.83 16.80 -9.95
CA MET A 1 -4.86 15.40 -9.48
C MET A 1 -4.14 15.36 -8.13
N ASN A 2 -4.73 14.74 -7.15
CA ASN A 2 -4.15 14.65 -5.81
C ASN A 2 -3.86 13.17 -5.52
N THR A 3 -2.61 12.76 -5.68
CA THR A 3 -2.14 11.40 -5.42
C THR A 3 -1.27 11.42 -4.16
N SER A 4 -1.57 10.57 -3.22
CA SER A 4 -0.82 10.44 -1.96
C SER A 4 -0.55 8.97 -1.65
N ILE A 5 0.29 8.69 -0.66
CA ILE A 5 0.39 7.32 -0.14
C ILE A 5 -0.91 7.01 0.59
N ASP A 6 -1.60 5.97 0.14
CA ASP A 6 -2.78 5.44 0.83
C ASP A 6 -2.35 4.48 1.94
N HIS A 7 -1.56 3.46 1.62
CA HIS A 7 -1.06 2.51 2.60
C HIS A 7 0.24 1.81 2.20
N LEU A 8 0.83 1.16 3.19
CA LEU A 8 2.01 0.32 3.07
C LEU A 8 1.64 -1.14 3.30
N ILE A 9 2.00 -2.02 2.38
CA ILE A 9 1.78 -3.46 2.51
C ILE A 9 3.02 -4.12 3.10
N ILE A 10 2.85 -4.83 4.20
CA ILE A 10 3.87 -5.67 4.82
C ILE A 10 3.48 -7.13 4.59
N ALA A 11 4.22 -7.84 3.75
CA ALA A 11 4.02 -9.27 3.52
C ALA A 11 4.50 -10.06 4.75
N VAL A 12 3.63 -10.91 5.30
CA VAL A 12 3.91 -11.70 6.50
C VAL A 12 3.46 -13.17 6.35
N PRO A 13 4.20 -14.14 6.90
CA PRO A 13 3.81 -15.55 6.81
C PRO A 13 2.77 -15.96 7.85
N ASP A 14 2.71 -15.28 8.98
CA ASP A 14 1.77 -15.52 10.08
C ASP A 14 1.12 -14.20 10.50
N LEU A 15 -0.13 -14.02 10.05
CA LEU A 15 -0.88 -12.81 10.30
C LEU A 15 -1.19 -12.60 11.78
N ASN A 16 -1.41 -13.69 12.56
CA ASN A 16 -1.71 -13.59 13.98
C ASN A 16 -0.48 -13.12 14.78
N GLN A 17 0.69 -13.69 14.48
CA GLN A 17 1.92 -13.25 15.14
C GLN A 17 2.26 -11.82 14.78
N ALA A 18 2.25 -11.50 13.46
CA ALA A 18 2.53 -10.15 12.99
C ALA A 18 1.57 -9.10 13.56
N SER A 19 0.28 -9.42 13.68
CA SER A 19 -0.70 -8.50 14.29
C SER A 19 -0.36 -8.18 15.75
N ARG A 20 0.07 -9.16 16.53
CA ARG A 20 0.51 -8.92 17.93
C ARG A 20 1.76 -8.05 17.97
N ASP A 21 2.75 -8.37 17.15
CA ASP A 21 4.02 -7.65 17.10
C ASP A 21 3.83 -6.19 16.68
N PHE A 22 3.00 -5.94 15.65
CA PHE A 22 2.69 -4.60 15.20
C PHE A 22 1.82 -3.82 16.19
N SER A 23 0.90 -4.47 16.91
CA SER A 23 0.16 -3.81 17.98
C SER A 23 1.10 -3.30 19.07
N LEU A 24 2.10 -4.10 19.46
CA LEU A 24 3.12 -3.69 20.43
C LEU A 24 4.02 -2.58 19.88
N LEU A 25 4.48 -2.73 18.63
CA LEU A 25 5.36 -1.75 17.97
C LEU A 25 4.69 -0.38 17.83
N LEU A 26 3.44 -0.37 17.39
CA LEU A 26 2.68 0.86 17.10
C LEU A 26 2.01 1.44 18.35
N GLY A 27 1.90 0.65 19.44
CA GLY A 27 1.17 1.05 20.64
C GLY A 27 -0.33 1.21 20.42
N ARG A 28 -0.92 0.48 19.45
CA ARG A 28 -2.35 0.56 19.12
C ARG A 28 -2.93 -0.77 18.68
N SER A 29 -4.24 -0.91 18.83
CA SER A 29 -4.95 -2.08 18.33
C SER A 29 -5.10 -2.02 16.81
N ALA A 30 -5.30 -3.20 16.20
CA ALA A 30 -5.72 -3.26 14.81
C ALA A 30 -7.06 -2.55 14.61
N SER A 31 -7.19 -1.86 13.51
CA SER A 31 -8.41 -1.16 13.08
C SER A 31 -9.37 -2.05 12.31
N TRP A 32 -8.83 -3.12 11.73
CA TRP A 32 -9.55 -4.02 10.85
C TRP A 32 -8.82 -5.37 10.77
N ARG A 33 -9.59 -6.43 10.67
CA ARG A 33 -9.09 -7.74 10.30
C ARG A 33 -10.06 -8.38 9.33
N GLY A 34 -9.58 -8.70 8.14
CA GLY A 34 -10.44 -9.20 7.10
C GLY A 34 -9.77 -10.15 6.14
N SER A 35 -10.52 -10.56 5.15
CA SER A 35 -10.07 -11.44 4.09
C SER A 35 -10.52 -10.94 2.72
N HIS A 36 -9.77 -11.37 1.70
CA HIS A 36 -10.05 -11.14 0.29
C HIS A 36 -10.17 -12.50 -0.41
N PRO A 37 -11.33 -13.16 -0.33
CA PRO A 37 -11.50 -14.52 -0.85
C PRO A 37 -11.13 -14.67 -2.31
N ASP A 38 -11.48 -13.68 -3.14
CA ASP A 38 -11.22 -13.68 -4.59
C ASP A 38 -9.71 -13.56 -4.92
N TYR A 39 -8.91 -13.04 -3.99
CA TYR A 39 -7.47 -12.86 -4.11
C TYR A 39 -6.64 -13.88 -3.32
N GLY A 40 -7.29 -14.69 -2.48
CA GLY A 40 -6.66 -15.70 -1.63
C GLY A 40 -5.80 -15.12 -0.50
N THR A 41 -6.11 -13.93 0.00
CA THR A 41 -5.36 -13.25 1.06
C THR A 41 -6.23 -12.88 2.25
N ALA A 42 -5.58 -12.74 3.41
CA ALA A 42 -6.15 -12.13 4.61
C ALA A 42 -5.25 -10.99 5.09
N ASN A 43 -5.85 -10.01 5.76
CA ASN A 43 -5.14 -8.84 6.22
C ASN A 43 -5.47 -8.43 7.65
N THR A 44 -4.58 -7.62 8.21
CA THR A 44 -4.81 -6.82 9.41
C THR A 44 -4.36 -5.40 9.12
N LEU A 45 -5.23 -4.42 9.38
CA LEU A 45 -4.95 -3.01 9.11
C LEU A 45 -4.76 -2.24 10.42
N PHE A 46 -3.79 -1.34 10.40
CA PHE A 46 -3.51 -0.39 11.47
C PHE A 46 -3.63 1.02 10.91
N LYS A 47 -4.75 1.68 11.19
CA LYS A 47 -4.98 3.05 10.77
C LYS A 47 -4.09 4.00 11.56
N LEU A 48 -3.47 4.92 10.84
CA LEU A 48 -2.70 6.05 11.34
C LEU A 48 -3.35 7.36 10.86
N ASP A 49 -2.87 8.50 11.32
CA ASP A 49 -3.48 9.79 10.98
C ASP A 49 -3.36 10.14 9.49
N ASN A 50 -2.26 9.70 8.85
CA ASN A 50 -1.95 10.07 7.46
C ASN A 50 -1.88 8.88 6.47
N THR A 51 -2.05 7.65 6.93
CA THR A 51 -1.98 6.43 6.11
C THR A 51 -2.49 5.24 6.92
N TYR A 52 -2.36 4.02 6.42
CA TYR A 52 -2.45 2.83 7.25
C TYR A 52 -1.40 1.79 6.87
N ILE A 53 -1.11 0.89 7.77
CA ILE A 53 -0.25 -0.26 7.53
C ILE A 53 -1.15 -1.48 7.33
N GLU A 54 -0.97 -2.17 6.22
CA GLU A 54 -1.60 -3.44 5.92
C GLU A 54 -0.60 -4.59 6.12
N LEU A 55 -0.86 -5.44 7.10
CA LEU A 55 -0.23 -6.74 7.17
C LEU A 55 -1.00 -7.69 6.25
N LEU A 56 -0.32 -8.26 5.26
CA LEU A 56 -0.94 -9.11 4.23
C LEU A 56 -0.32 -10.50 4.25
N ALA A 57 -1.17 -11.53 4.36
CA ALA A 57 -0.77 -12.93 4.32
C ALA A 57 -1.56 -13.69 3.26
N ALA A 58 -0.95 -14.71 2.66
CA ALA A 58 -1.67 -15.69 1.88
C ALA A 58 -2.56 -16.54 2.81
N SER A 59 -3.82 -16.73 2.44
CA SER A 59 -4.83 -17.49 3.19
C SER A 59 -5.56 -18.53 2.34
N GLY A 60 -5.27 -18.57 1.04
CA GLY A 60 -5.90 -19.45 0.07
C GLY A 60 -5.16 -19.44 -1.26
N GLU A 61 -5.86 -19.79 -2.32
CA GLU A 61 -5.36 -19.73 -3.69
C GLU A 61 -5.82 -18.43 -4.34
N GLY A 62 -4.97 -17.80 -5.16
CA GLY A 62 -5.28 -16.59 -5.90
C GLY A 62 -4.04 -15.80 -6.28
N MET A 63 -4.22 -14.85 -7.20
CA MET A 63 -3.11 -14.08 -7.74
C MET A 63 -2.36 -13.28 -6.65
N ALA A 64 -3.06 -12.69 -5.71
CA ALA A 64 -2.41 -11.93 -4.64
C ALA A 64 -1.71 -12.87 -3.64
N ALA A 65 -2.28 -14.06 -3.36
CA ALA A 65 -1.61 -15.07 -2.55
C ALA A 65 -0.28 -15.51 -3.19
N ASP A 66 -0.24 -15.70 -4.51
CA ASP A 66 0.98 -16.07 -5.24
C ASP A 66 2.04 -14.94 -5.15
N ILE A 67 1.62 -13.68 -5.27
CA ILE A 67 2.51 -12.52 -5.11
C ILE A 67 3.10 -12.49 -3.70
N VAL A 68 2.27 -12.62 -2.66
CA VAL A 68 2.72 -12.65 -1.26
C VAL A 68 3.68 -13.80 -1.01
N ASN A 69 3.34 -15.02 -1.44
CA ASN A 69 4.19 -16.20 -1.28
C ASN A 69 5.55 -16.05 -2.00
N ASN A 70 5.56 -15.45 -3.20
CA ASN A 70 6.79 -15.16 -3.93
C ASN A 70 7.66 -14.10 -3.20
N MET A 71 7.07 -13.06 -2.62
CA MET A 71 7.78 -12.08 -1.80
C MET A 71 8.42 -12.77 -0.58
N LEU A 72 7.63 -13.54 0.17
CA LEU A 72 8.06 -14.23 1.38
C LEU A 72 9.18 -15.24 1.10
N SER A 73 9.09 -15.97 -0.01
CA SER A 73 10.12 -16.95 -0.39
C SER A 73 11.47 -16.31 -0.71
N LYS A 74 11.48 -15.07 -1.20
CA LYS A 74 12.69 -14.36 -1.60
C LYS A 74 13.30 -13.49 -0.48
N ARG A 75 12.47 -12.95 0.42
CA ARG A 75 12.87 -11.90 1.36
C ARG A 75 12.48 -12.17 2.81
N GLY A 76 11.65 -13.20 3.07
CA GLY A 76 10.96 -13.32 4.36
C GLY A 76 9.92 -12.22 4.53
N SER A 77 9.53 -11.94 5.78
CA SER A 77 8.66 -10.79 6.07
C SER A 77 9.31 -9.48 5.60
N CYS A 78 8.57 -8.67 4.84
CA CYS A 78 9.16 -7.48 4.23
C CYS A 78 8.11 -6.40 3.93
N LEU A 79 8.57 -5.15 3.77
CA LEU A 79 7.79 -4.13 3.07
C LEU A 79 7.56 -4.63 1.64
N GLY A 80 6.35 -5.06 1.35
CA GLY A 80 5.97 -5.75 0.13
C GLY A 80 5.41 -4.83 -0.93
N GLY A 81 4.73 -3.75 -0.54
CA GLY A 81 4.07 -2.85 -1.48
C GLY A 81 3.89 -1.43 -0.99
N LEU A 82 3.71 -0.55 -1.95
CA LEU A 82 3.41 0.86 -1.76
C LEU A 82 2.16 1.20 -2.57
N VAL A 83 1.07 1.53 -1.89
CA VAL A 83 -0.22 1.81 -2.53
C VAL A 83 -0.51 3.30 -2.49
N PHE A 84 -0.94 3.82 -3.62
CA PHE A 84 -1.27 5.23 -3.80
C PHE A 84 -2.79 5.43 -3.81
N GLY A 85 -3.26 6.53 -3.22
CA GLY A 85 -4.67 6.88 -3.19
C GLY A 85 -5.02 7.98 -4.19
N THR A 86 -6.22 7.91 -4.72
CA THR A 86 -6.84 8.96 -5.53
C THR A 86 -8.30 9.15 -5.11
N GLU A 87 -8.81 10.36 -5.30
CA GLU A 87 -10.23 10.68 -5.10
C GLU A 87 -11.04 10.55 -6.41
N ASP A 88 -10.36 10.35 -7.56
CA ASP A 88 -10.97 10.24 -8.89
C ASP A 88 -10.13 9.29 -9.76
N ALA A 89 -10.57 8.03 -9.83
CA ALA A 89 -9.92 6.97 -10.58
C ALA A 89 -9.85 7.29 -12.09
N GLU A 90 -10.89 7.86 -12.64
CA GLU A 90 -10.96 8.16 -14.08
C GLU A 90 -10.01 9.30 -14.47
N ALA A 91 -9.93 10.34 -13.65
CA ALA A 91 -8.96 11.41 -13.83
C ALA A 91 -7.53 10.91 -13.67
N PHE A 92 -7.28 10.05 -12.68
CA PHE A 92 -5.97 9.41 -12.48
C PHE A 92 -5.56 8.58 -13.71
N ILE A 93 -6.42 7.68 -14.19
CA ILE A 93 -6.15 6.82 -15.34
C ILE A 93 -5.87 7.65 -16.59
N THR A 94 -6.68 8.68 -16.82
CA THR A 94 -6.52 9.58 -17.97
C THR A 94 -5.14 10.24 -17.95
N HIS A 95 -4.75 10.79 -16.82
CA HIS A 95 -3.44 11.43 -16.63
C HIS A 95 -2.29 10.42 -16.80
N ALA A 96 -2.34 9.31 -16.06
CA ALA A 96 -1.30 8.29 -16.07
C ALA A 96 -1.04 7.75 -17.50
N ARG A 97 -2.11 7.45 -18.23
CA ARG A 97 -2.02 6.98 -19.62
C ARG A 97 -1.47 8.06 -20.57
N GLN A 98 -1.84 9.33 -20.40
CA GLN A 98 -1.26 10.45 -21.16
C GLN A 98 0.25 10.60 -20.92
N LYS A 99 0.71 10.21 -19.74
CA LYS A 99 2.12 10.22 -19.34
C LYS A 99 2.84 8.90 -19.62
N GLY A 100 2.20 7.99 -20.34
CA GLY A 100 2.82 6.73 -20.80
C GLY A 100 2.78 5.58 -19.80
N LEU A 101 2.08 5.70 -18.67
CA LEU A 101 1.84 4.58 -17.77
C LEU A 101 0.65 3.74 -18.30
N ALA A 102 0.89 2.46 -18.55
CA ALA A 102 -0.16 1.52 -18.94
C ALA A 102 -1.04 1.14 -17.73
N ALA A 103 -1.78 2.12 -17.20
CA ALA A 103 -2.74 1.91 -16.13
C ALA A 103 -3.94 1.09 -16.61
N SER A 104 -4.39 0.11 -15.80
CA SER A 104 -5.61 -0.66 -16.08
C SER A 104 -6.87 0.20 -16.01
N ASP A 105 -7.98 -0.33 -16.48
CA ASP A 105 -9.29 0.15 -16.04
C ASP A 105 -9.48 -0.17 -14.55
N PRO A 106 -10.42 0.53 -13.86
CA PRO A 106 -10.66 0.27 -12.45
C PRO A 106 -11.16 -1.16 -12.22
N VAL A 107 -10.53 -1.86 -11.29
CA VAL A 107 -10.90 -3.23 -10.90
C VAL A 107 -11.55 -3.17 -9.53
N PRO A 108 -12.82 -3.59 -9.37
CA PRO A 108 -13.48 -3.62 -8.08
C PRO A 108 -12.73 -4.50 -7.09
N GLY A 109 -12.68 -4.07 -5.84
CA GLY A 109 -12.21 -4.83 -4.71
C GLY A 109 -13.16 -4.68 -3.54
N HIS A 110 -13.22 -5.69 -2.70
CA HIS A 110 -14.02 -5.63 -1.51
C HIS A 110 -13.38 -6.47 -0.39
N GLY A 111 -13.65 -6.11 0.86
CA GLY A 111 -13.18 -6.82 2.03
C GLY A 111 -14.27 -6.86 3.10
N ILE A 112 -14.24 -7.91 3.90
CA ILE A 112 -15.19 -8.15 4.99
C ILE A 112 -14.39 -8.27 6.29
N ASP A 113 -14.80 -7.48 7.29
CA ASP A 113 -14.24 -7.59 8.64
C ASP A 113 -14.70 -8.88 9.31
N GLU A 114 -13.74 -9.69 9.76
CA GLU A 114 -14.04 -11.00 10.36
C GLU A 114 -14.75 -10.92 11.71
N GLN A 115 -14.65 -9.79 12.42
CA GLN A 115 -15.23 -9.63 13.76
C GLN A 115 -16.62 -9.01 13.72
N THR A 116 -16.79 -8.00 12.88
CA THR A 116 -18.01 -7.18 12.85
C THR A 116 -18.91 -7.52 11.66
N GLY A 117 -18.39 -8.18 10.62
CA GLY A 117 -19.08 -8.37 9.35
C GLY A 117 -19.23 -7.07 8.54
N ALA A 118 -18.57 -5.99 8.94
CA ALA A 118 -18.58 -4.74 8.18
C ALA A 118 -17.89 -4.96 6.82
N GLU A 119 -18.40 -4.28 5.80
CA GLU A 119 -17.89 -4.37 4.44
C GLU A 119 -17.21 -3.05 4.05
N ARG A 120 -16.15 -3.16 3.26
CA ARG A 120 -15.48 -2.04 2.60
C ARG A 120 -15.33 -2.38 1.13
N SER A 121 -15.49 -1.38 0.27
CA SER A 121 -15.33 -1.51 -1.17
C SER A 121 -14.44 -0.39 -1.72
N TRP A 122 -13.78 -0.69 -2.81
CA TRP A 122 -12.84 0.21 -3.48
C TRP A 122 -12.67 -0.20 -4.93
N ARG A 123 -11.94 0.63 -5.70
CA ARG A 123 -11.49 0.32 -7.06
C ARG A 123 -9.97 0.37 -7.13
N ASN A 124 -9.34 -0.69 -7.65
CA ASN A 124 -7.91 -0.78 -7.84
C ASN A 124 -7.54 -0.41 -9.28
N ILE A 125 -6.42 0.28 -9.46
CA ILE A 125 -5.84 0.62 -10.76
C ILE A 125 -4.42 0.07 -10.77
N PHE A 126 -4.20 -0.96 -11.58
CA PHE A 126 -2.94 -1.67 -11.67
C PHE A 126 -2.09 -1.21 -12.84
N TRP A 127 -0.80 -1.44 -12.76
CA TRP A 127 0.19 -1.29 -13.83
C TRP A 127 1.24 -2.40 -13.77
N ASP A 128 2.03 -2.53 -14.83
CA ASP A 128 3.14 -3.49 -14.85
C ASP A 128 4.16 -3.12 -13.75
N PRO A 129 4.55 -4.06 -12.88
CA PRO A 129 5.58 -3.82 -11.88
C PRO A 129 6.91 -3.28 -12.44
N ALA A 130 7.19 -3.54 -13.72
CA ALA A 130 8.37 -2.98 -14.38
C ALA A 130 8.31 -1.44 -14.47
N ALA A 131 7.13 -0.84 -14.58
CA ALA A 131 6.96 0.62 -14.56
C ALA A 131 7.39 1.21 -13.21
N ALA A 132 7.06 0.53 -12.11
CA ALA A 132 7.49 0.88 -10.75
C ALA A 132 8.87 0.28 -10.38
N ARG A 133 9.65 -0.17 -11.37
CA ARG A 133 11.00 -0.71 -11.20
C ARG A 133 11.10 -1.91 -10.25
N GLY A 134 10.07 -2.75 -10.26
CA GLY A 134 9.98 -3.96 -9.46
C GLY A 134 9.41 -3.75 -8.05
N ILE A 135 8.95 -2.54 -7.71
CA ILE A 135 8.16 -2.30 -6.51
C ILE A 135 6.72 -2.67 -6.81
N PHE A 136 6.14 -3.56 -6.01
CA PHE A 136 4.71 -3.84 -6.10
C PHE A 136 3.94 -2.58 -5.69
N SER A 137 3.21 -2.01 -6.61
CA SER A 137 2.45 -0.79 -6.37
C SER A 137 1.23 -0.72 -7.30
N PHE A 138 0.21 -0.04 -6.83
CA PHE A 138 -1.01 0.25 -7.57
C PHE A 138 -1.67 1.50 -6.98
N CYS A 139 -2.73 1.99 -7.62
CA CYS A 139 -3.53 3.07 -7.07
C CYS A 139 -4.90 2.53 -6.63
N ILE A 140 -5.47 3.14 -5.60
CA ILE A 140 -6.77 2.78 -5.04
C ILE A 140 -7.65 4.03 -4.92
N GLU A 141 -8.93 3.85 -5.18
CA GLU A 141 -9.98 4.79 -4.83
C GLU A 141 -10.99 4.08 -3.94
N HIS A 142 -11.17 4.59 -2.73
CA HIS A 142 -12.15 4.04 -1.79
C HIS A 142 -13.56 4.53 -2.14
N ASP A 143 -14.53 3.64 -2.06
CA ASP A 143 -15.94 4.01 -2.24
C ASP A 143 -16.41 4.91 -1.08
N GLU A 144 -17.39 5.76 -1.36
CA GLU A 144 -17.99 6.61 -0.34
C GLU A 144 -18.54 5.79 0.83
N GLY A 145 -18.16 6.16 2.04
CA GLY A 145 -18.53 5.44 3.26
C GLY A 145 -17.66 4.23 3.62
N SER A 146 -16.71 3.84 2.77
CA SER A 146 -15.75 2.74 3.02
C SER A 146 -14.58 3.15 3.92
N HIS A 147 -14.85 3.88 4.99
CA HIS A 147 -13.81 4.35 5.90
C HIS A 147 -13.25 3.22 6.78
N LEU A 148 -11.93 3.23 6.95
CA LEU A 148 -11.28 2.36 7.92
C LEU A 148 -11.57 2.89 9.34
N PRO A 149 -12.09 2.06 10.26
CA PRO A 149 -12.34 2.48 11.64
C PRO A 149 -11.02 2.82 12.36
N GLU A 150 -11.11 3.59 13.44
CA GLU A 150 -9.96 3.85 14.31
C GLU A 150 -9.62 2.61 15.15
N GLY A 151 -8.32 2.38 15.38
CA GLY A 151 -7.85 1.44 16.39
C GLY A 151 -7.63 2.16 17.72
N ASP A 152 -7.85 1.46 18.83
CA ASP A 152 -7.62 2.00 20.15
C ASP A 152 -6.12 2.27 20.39
N SER A 153 -5.81 3.37 21.03
CA SER A 153 -4.48 3.63 21.56
C SER A 153 -4.25 2.75 22.80
N LEU A 154 -3.20 1.93 22.77
CA LEU A 154 -2.85 0.99 23.84
C LEU A 154 -1.74 1.53 24.75
N ALA A 155 -1.09 2.64 24.36
CA ALA A 155 0.03 3.22 25.10
C ALA A 155 0.05 4.74 24.95
N ASP A 156 0.57 5.43 25.95
CA ASP A 156 0.96 6.83 25.83
C ASP A 156 2.08 6.94 24.79
N GLY A 157 1.92 7.81 23.79
CA GLY A 157 2.89 7.96 22.70
C GLY A 157 2.76 6.89 21.60
N ALA A 158 1.57 6.30 21.42
CA ALA A 158 1.28 5.46 20.28
C ALA A 158 1.64 6.16 18.96
N ILE A 159 2.18 5.39 18.00
CA ILE A 159 2.58 5.93 16.70
C ILE A 159 1.34 6.43 15.95
N SER A 160 1.38 7.70 15.54
CA SER A 160 0.26 8.38 14.89
C SER A 160 0.40 8.45 13.36
N GLY A 161 1.61 8.32 12.81
CA GLY A 161 1.80 8.47 11.38
C GLY A 161 3.09 7.86 10.86
N VAL A 162 3.19 7.76 9.54
CA VAL A 162 4.42 7.46 8.81
C VAL A 162 5.02 8.78 8.36
N ASP A 163 6.28 9.00 8.69
CA ASP A 163 7.00 10.21 8.30
C ASP A 163 7.36 10.16 6.81
N HIS A 164 8.00 9.10 6.37
CA HIS A 164 8.39 8.92 4.97
C HIS A 164 8.63 7.45 4.60
N VAL A 165 8.66 7.20 3.29
CA VAL A 165 9.12 5.93 2.70
C VAL A 165 10.34 6.21 1.85
N VAL A 166 11.40 5.43 2.04
CA VAL A 166 12.63 5.54 1.26
C VAL A 166 12.62 4.49 0.15
N VAL A 167 12.76 4.94 -1.07
CA VAL A 167 12.93 4.09 -2.26
C VAL A 167 14.33 4.27 -2.80
N THR A 168 15.11 3.18 -2.84
CA THR A 168 16.43 3.19 -3.48
C THR A 168 16.31 2.87 -4.96
N THR A 169 17.02 3.61 -5.79
CA THR A 169 17.02 3.42 -7.25
C THR A 169 18.40 3.61 -7.84
N GLN A 170 18.66 2.99 -8.99
CA GLN A 170 19.88 3.22 -9.78
C GLN A 170 19.71 4.35 -10.80
N SER A 171 18.50 4.91 -10.92
CA SER A 171 18.21 6.00 -11.85
C SER A 171 17.19 6.94 -11.20
N ALA A 172 17.68 8.07 -10.69
CA ALA A 172 16.84 9.14 -10.14
C ALA A 172 15.88 9.69 -11.21
N GLU A 173 16.37 9.88 -12.45
CA GLU A 173 15.54 10.35 -13.58
C GLU A 173 14.32 9.44 -13.82
N ALA A 174 14.53 8.13 -13.90
CA ALA A 174 13.42 7.20 -14.13
C ALA A 174 12.48 7.09 -12.92
N ALA A 175 12.97 7.25 -11.70
CA ALA A 175 12.14 7.33 -10.51
C ALA A 175 11.32 8.63 -10.51
N THR A 176 11.92 9.75 -10.83
CA THR A 176 11.24 11.05 -10.98
C THR A 176 10.14 10.96 -12.04
N ALA A 177 10.44 10.43 -13.22
CA ALA A 177 9.44 10.26 -14.27
C ALA A 177 8.24 9.41 -13.81
N PHE A 178 8.48 8.35 -13.05
CA PHE A 178 7.40 7.52 -12.52
C PHE A 178 6.58 8.26 -11.45
N TYR A 179 7.23 8.75 -10.40
CA TYR A 179 6.50 9.34 -9.26
C TYR A 179 5.91 10.71 -9.58
N ASP A 180 6.68 11.60 -10.22
CA ASP A 180 6.25 12.98 -10.50
C ASP A 180 5.35 13.02 -11.76
N GLU A 181 5.86 12.59 -12.91
CA GLU A 181 5.12 12.78 -14.15
C GLU A 181 3.93 11.84 -14.29
N GLN A 182 4.11 10.53 -13.97
CA GLN A 182 3.06 9.52 -14.18
C GLN A 182 2.07 9.45 -13.02
N LEU A 183 2.53 9.55 -11.77
CA LEU A 183 1.66 9.50 -10.59
C LEU A 183 1.25 10.89 -10.08
N GLY A 184 1.90 11.96 -10.50
CA GLY A 184 1.61 13.33 -10.07
C GLY A 184 2.11 13.65 -8.65
N ILE A 185 3.08 12.89 -8.14
CA ILE A 185 3.72 13.13 -6.84
C ILE A 185 4.91 14.04 -7.07
N ARG A 186 4.70 15.32 -6.81
CA ARG A 186 5.67 16.38 -7.15
C ARG A 186 7.00 16.23 -6.40
N VAL A 187 8.11 16.27 -7.14
CA VAL A 187 9.46 16.44 -6.57
C VAL A 187 9.53 17.79 -5.83
N ALA A 188 9.82 17.74 -4.54
CA ALA A 188 9.92 18.93 -3.69
C ALA A 188 11.35 19.43 -3.54
N LEU A 189 12.33 18.52 -3.56
CA LEU A 189 13.76 18.81 -3.39
C LEU A 189 14.57 17.76 -4.15
N GLU A 190 15.60 18.20 -4.82
CA GLU A 190 16.67 17.36 -5.36
C GLU A 190 18.00 17.82 -4.74
N GLN A 191 18.73 16.91 -4.16
CA GLN A 191 20.01 17.20 -3.49
C GLN A 191 21.00 16.06 -3.65
N ASP A 192 22.21 16.39 -4.10
CA ASP A 192 23.31 15.44 -4.11
C ASP A 192 23.74 15.08 -2.69
N VAL A 193 23.90 13.78 -2.43
CA VAL A 193 24.39 13.23 -1.16
C VAL A 193 25.60 12.32 -1.45
N PRO A 194 26.76 12.88 -1.82
CA PRO A 194 27.93 12.12 -2.28
C PRO A 194 28.41 11.04 -1.30
N GLN A 195 28.24 11.29 0.01
CA GLN A 195 28.61 10.33 1.06
C GLN A 195 27.74 9.05 1.05
N TRP A 196 26.59 9.07 0.39
CA TRP A 196 25.72 7.89 0.21
C TRP A 196 25.88 7.26 -1.18
N GLY A 197 26.74 7.83 -2.01
CA GLY A 197 27.00 7.33 -3.37
C GLY A 197 25.91 7.63 -4.38
N GLY A 198 25.07 8.65 -4.13
CA GLY A 198 23.95 9.00 -5.00
C GLY A 198 23.34 10.37 -4.70
N THR A 199 22.28 10.62 -5.39
CA THR A 199 21.39 11.79 -5.25
C THR A 199 20.21 11.44 -4.38
#